data_9c52b212a43f40e067122a78ed3652a1
#
_entry.id   9c52b212a43f40e067122a78ed3652a1
#
_cell.length_a   1.000
_cell.length_b   1.000
_cell.length_c   1.000
_cell.angle_alpha   90.00
_cell.angle_beta   90.00
_cell.angle_gamma   90.00
#
_symmetry.space_group_name_H-M   'P 1'
#
loop_
_entity.id
_entity.type
_entity.pdbx_description
1 polymer ?
#
loop_
_entity_poly.entity_id
_entity_poly.type
_entity_poly.pdbx_seq_one_letter_code
_entity_poly.pdbx_strand_id
1 'polypeptide(L)'
;MQLLDTDLSQNEAKTDSELGSLFLKPNKLGAICPGEASTTFALCVEEPLRYFSVWAVPVGTHYEDYSSARTFQFTEMPDEETILTVLGGDWERQKNNYWDAKDPKNRNKERPFKTISRVMTWPIYSFDEQCIKIFALDLASIRKQLLDFAAEEGYEQLSDWNWKLTQKKEMRGEKEFTSYTLIPKPQSPKHKAEVKKAYDQRIEDGFYLENLLVGGNPLEEMAD
;
A
#
# COMPACT_ATOMS: atom_id res chain seq x y z
N MET A 1 -12.92 21.22 2.91
CA MET A 1 -12.35 19.88 2.66
C MET A 1 -12.87 19.45 1.29
N GLN A 2 -12.08 19.64 0.24
CA GLN A 2 -12.44 19.17 -1.09
C GLN A 2 -11.96 17.72 -1.21
N LEU A 3 -12.93 16.80 -1.18
CA LEU A 3 -12.69 15.42 -1.56
C LEU A 3 -12.67 15.39 -3.09
N LEU A 4 -11.48 15.26 -3.66
CA LEU A 4 -11.34 14.95 -5.07
C LEU A 4 -11.72 13.48 -5.24
N ASP A 5 -12.86 13.26 -5.89
CA ASP A 5 -13.36 11.95 -6.30
C ASP A 5 -12.46 11.45 -7.45
N THR A 6 -11.26 10.97 -7.07
CA THR A 6 -10.32 10.44 -8.05
C THR A 6 -10.75 9.02 -8.37
N ASP A 7 -11.35 8.86 -9.51
CA ASP A 7 -11.75 7.57 -10.08
C ASP A 7 -10.50 6.76 -10.46
N LEU A 8 -9.89 6.12 -9.46
CA LEU A 8 -8.73 5.25 -9.64
C LEU A 8 -9.05 4.09 -10.61
N SER A 9 -10.33 3.73 -10.76
CA SER A 9 -10.72 2.64 -11.66
C SER A 9 -10.59 3.03 -13.14
N GLN A 10 -10.82 4.30 -13.49
CA GLN A 10 -10.60 4.79 -14.86
C GLN A 10 -9.11 5.09 -15.15
N ASN A 11 -8.35 5.45 -14.14
CA ASN A 11 -6.90 5.59 -14.23
C ASN A 11 -6.18 4.23 -14.20
N GLU A 12 -6.70 3.21 -13.52
CA GLU A 12 -6.12 1.86 -13.53
C GLU A 12 -6.00 1.28 -14.95
N ALA A 13 -6.92 1.55 -15.85
CA ALA A 13 -6.88 1.02 -17.21
C ALA A 13 -5.85 1.73 -18.14
N LYS A 14 -5.49 2.99 -17.87
CA LYS A 14 -4.49 3.75 -18.63
C LYS A 14 -3.14 3.90 -17.93
N THR A 15 -3.12 3.82 -16.61
CA THR A 15 -1.94 3.97 -15.75
C THR A 15 -1.40 2.65 -15.22
N ASP A 16 -2.05 1.51 -15.54
CA ASP A 16 -1.60 0.17 -15.11
C ASP A 16 -0.18 -0.17 -15.60
N SER A 17 0.33 0.52 -16.64
CA SER A 17 1.71 0.31 -17.09
C SER A 17 2.74 1.13 -16.30
N GLU A 18 2.48 2.39 -15.95
CA GLU A 18 3.47 3.25 -15.27
C GLU A 18 3.27 3.31 -13.75
N LEU A 19 2.08 3.61 -13.27
CA LEU A 19 1.78 3.63 -11.84
C LEU A 19 1.88 2.23 -11.21
N GLY A 20 1.39 1.20 -11.89
CA GLY A 20 1.50 -0.18 -11.43
C GLY A 20 2.93 -0.64 -11.24
N SER A 21 3.86 -0.14 -12.08
CA SER A 21 5.30 -0.40 -11.98
C SER A 21 5.99 0.41 -10.88
N LEU A 22 5.40 1.53 -10.46
CA LEU A 22 5.94 2.40 -9.42
C LEU A 22 5.87 1.76 -8.03
N PHE A 23 4.87 0.92 -7.77
CA PHE A 23 4.71 0.28 -6.48
C PHE A 23 5.48 -1.04 -6.37
N LEU A 24 6.25 -1.19 -5.30
CA LEU A 24 6.75 -2.50 -4.90
C LEU A 24 5.60 -3.31 -4.30
N LYS A 25 5.15 -4.33 -5.02
CA LYS A 25 4.05 -5.21 -4.59
C LYS A 25 4.62 -6.50 -3.98
N PRO A 26 4.51 -6.73 -2.66
CA PRO A 26 5.09 -7.91 -2.01
C PRO A 26 4.60 -9.25 -2.59
N ASN A 27 3.42 -9.27 -3.17
CA ASN A 27 2.85 -10.46 -3.82
C ASN A 27 3.31 -10.68 -5.27
N LYS A 28 4.13 -9.78 -5.84
CA LYS A 28 4.66 -9.85 -7.21
C LYS A 28 6.18 -9.72 -7.25
N LEU A 29 6.87 -10.27 -6.26
CA LEU A 29 8.34 -10.26 -6.21
C LEU A 29 8.94 -11.16 -7.28
N GLY A 30 10.19 -10.86 -7.68
CA GLY A 30 10.95 -11.71 -8.58
C GLY A 30 11.17 -13.11 -8.01
N ALA A 31 10.85 -14.15 -8.79
CA ALA A 31 10.99 -15.53 -8.34
C ALA A 31 12.49 -15.93 -8.24
N ILE A 32 12.85 -16.56 -7.13
CA ILE A 32 14.18 -17.16 -6.91
C ILE A 32 14.13 -18.64 -7.25
N CYS A 33 13.07 -19.30 -6.77
CA CYS A 33 12.79 -20.72 -7.03
C CYS A 33 11.27 -20.94 -6.89
N PRO A 34 10.76 -22.10 -7.27
CA PRO A 34 9.34 -22.42 -7.08
C PRO A 34 8.91 -22.20 -5.64
N GLY A 35 7.91 -21.33 -5.43
CA GLY A 35 7.35 -20.98 -4.11
C GLY A 35 8.14 -19.94 -3.31
N GLU A 36 9.25 -19.42 -3.83
CA GLU A 36 10.03 -18.37 -3.16
C GLU A 36 10.36 -17.22 -4.12
N ALA A 37 10.16 -16.00 -3.64
CA ALA A 37 10.49 -14.77 -4.35
C ALA A 37 11.12 -13.76 -3.41
N SER A 38 12.03 -12.92 -3.91
CA SER A 38 12.60 -11.85 -3.08
C SER A 38 12.94 -10.60 -3.89
N THR A 39 13.12 -9.52 -3.17
CA THR A 39 13.65 -8.25 -3.69
C THR A 39 14.52 -7.60 -2.63
N THR A 40 15.47 -6.77 -3.07
CA THR A 40 16.33 -5.98 -2.19
C THR A 40 16.11 -4.50 -2.44
N PHE A 41 15.90 -3.74 -1.38
CA PHE A 41 15.66 -2.30 -1.45
C PHE A 41 16.28 -1.55 -0.28
N ALA A 42 16.37 -0.23 -0.38
CA ALA A 42 16.68 0.68 0.71
C ALA A 42 15.58 1.73 0.85
N LEU A 43 15.30 2.16 2.09
CA LEU A 43 14.42 3.30 2.34
C LEU A 43 15.17 4.59 1.96
N CYS A 44 14.51 5.48 1.20
CA CYS A 44 15.11 6.75 0.78
C CYS A 44 15.03 7.81 1.88
N VAL A 45 14.05 7.68 2.77
CA VAL A 45 13.82 8.58 3.92
C VAL A 45 13.55 7.73 5.17
N GLU A 46 13.80 8.32 6.34
CA GLU A 46 13.57 7.64 7.61
C GLU A 46 12.08 7.55 7.93
N GLU A 47 11.40 8.68 7.87
CA GLU A 47 9.99 8.76 8.26
C GLU A 47 9.06 8.38 7.11
N PRO A 48 8.10 7.47 7.34
CA PRO A 48 7.08 7.12 6.36
C PRO A 48 5.98 8.16 6.26
N LEU A 49 5.41 8.28 5.10
CA LEU A 49 4.07 8.85 4.96
C LEU A 49 3.06 7.89 5.59
N ARG A 50 2.21 8.40 6.48
CA ARG A 50 1.23 7.60 7.23
C ARG A 50 -0.18 8.04 6.90
N TYR A 51 -1.03 7.07 6.58
CA TYR A 51 -2.43 7.33 6.32
C TYR A 51 -3.30 6.11 6.64
N PHE A 52 -4.61 6.31 6.60
CA PHE A 52 -5.60 5.24 6.71
C PHE A 52 -6.20 5.00 5.34
N SER A 53 -6.34 3.75 4.99
CA SER A 53 -6.93 3.31 3.72
C SER A 53 -8.18 2.51 3.99
N VAL A 54 -9.25 2.85 3.29
CA VAL A 54 -10.54 2.15 3.34
C VAL A 54 -10.88 1.70 1.94
N TRP A 55 -11.00 0.38 1.76
CA TRP A 55 -11.55 -0.18 0.55
C TRP A 55 -13.06 -0.28 0.70
N ALA A 56 -13.78 0.31 -0.23
CA ALA A 56 -15.22 0.40 -0.18
C ALA A 56 -15.87 0.23 -1.55
N VAL A 57 -17.11 -0.22 -1.55
CA VAL A 57 -17.96 -0.32 -2.74
C VAL A 57 -18.95 0.83 -2.70
N PRO A 58 -19.10 1.61 -3.80
CA PRO A 58 -20.04 2.71 -3.86
C PRO A 58 -21.47 2.27 -3.56
N VAL A 59 -22.23 3.21 -3.04
CA VAL A 59 -23.65 3.06 -2.74
C VAL A 59 -24.43 2.58 -3.95
N GLY A 60 -25.31 1.59 -3.75
CA GLY A 60 -26.18 1.05 -4.79
C GLY A 60 -25.51 -0.02 -5.69
N THR A 61 -24.23 -0.30 -5.47
CA THR A 61 -23.54 -1.37 -6.16
C THR A 61 -23.75 -2.70 -5.43
N HIS A 62 -23.97 -3.78 -6.18
CA HIS A 62 -24.05 -5.11 -5.60
C HIS A 62 -22.70 -5.48 -5.01
N TYR A 63 -22.65 -6.08 -3.82
CA TYR A 63 -21.40 -6.38 -3.11
C TYR A 63 -20.48 -7.36 -3.87
N GLU A 64 -20.99 -8.11 -4.83
CA GLU A 64 -20.23 -9.00 -5.72
C GLU A 64 -19.60 -8.24 -6.90
N ASP A 65 -20.05 -7.01 -7.18
CA ASP A 65 -19.46 -6.17 -8.21
C ASP A 65 -18.27 -5.38 -7.66
N TYR A 66 -17.14 -6.07 -7.54
CA TYR A 66 -15.89 -5.45 -7.11
C TYR A 66 -15.26 -4.51 -8.14
N SER A 67 -15.81 -4.47 -9.38
CA SER A 67 -15.27 -3.61 -10.44
C SER A 67 -15.47 -2.12 -10.14
N SER A 68 -16.45 -1.80 -9.31
CA SER A 68 -16.72 -0.43 -8.86
C SER A 68 -16.13 -0.09 -7.49
N ALA A 69 -15.39 -1.02 -6.88
CA ALA A 69 -14.76 -0.76 -5.58
C ALA A 69 -13.66 0.30 -5.71
N ARG A 70 -13.62 1.19 -4.71
CA ARG A 70 -12.64 2.29 -4.63
C ARG A 70 -11.85 2.22 -3.33
N THR A 71 -10.67 2.79 -3.35
CA THR A 71 -9.84 2.96 -2.16
C THR A 71 -9.83 4.43 -1.78
N PHE A 72 -10.26 4.73 -0.57
CA PHE A 72 -10.24 6.07 0.00
C PHE A 72 -9.10 6.18 1.00
N GLN A 73 -8.46 7.34 1.05
CA GLN A 73 -7.35 7.61 1.93
C GLN A 73 -7.69 8.77 2.88
N PHE A 74 -7.24 8.66 4.11
CA PHE A 74 -7.50 9.63 5.16
C PHE A 74 -6.20 9.87 5.94
N THR A 75 -5.88 11.11 6.22
CA THR A 75 -4.73 11.48 7.06
C THR A 75 -4.94 11.12 8.53
N GLU A 76 -6.19 11.16 8.97
CA GLU A 76 -6.62 10.76 10.31
C GLU A 76 -7.53 9.54 10.23
N MET A 77 -7.66 8.80 11.33
CA MET A 77 -8.54 7.63 11.38
C MET A 77 -10.00 8.07 11.20
N PRO A 78 -10.64 7.69 10.08
CA PRO A 78 -12.02 8.08 9.83
C PRO A 78 -12.96 7.31 10.74
N ASP A 79 -14.02 7.97 11.19
CA ASP A 79 -15.16 7.31 11.77
C ASP A 79 -16.12 6.78 10.68
N GLU A 80 -17.12 6.05 11.10
CA GLU A 80 -18.09 5.42 10.19
C GLU A 80 -18.90 6.48 9.41
N GLU A 81 -19.28 7.58 10.04
CA GLU A 81 -20.05 8.67 9.43
C GLU A 81 -19.25 9.35 8.31
N THR A 82 -17.97 9.60 8.55
CA THR A 82 -17.04 10.14 7.55
C THR A 82 -16.91 9.23 6.33
N ILE A 83 -16.76 7.91 6.56
CA ILE A 83 -16.67 6.94 5.46
C ILE A 83 -17.97 6.91 4.65
N LEU A 84 -19.11 6.88 5.32
CA LEU A 84 -20.41 6.84 4.64
C LEU A 84 -20.69 8.12 3.86
N THR A 85 -20.29 9.26 4.38
CA THR A 85 -20.39 10.55 3.68
C THR A 85 -19.59 10.53 2.38
N VAL A 86 -18.38 9.99 2.41
CA VAL A 86 -17.52 9.84 1.22
C VAL A 86 -18.13 8.87 0.21
N LEU A 87 -18.77 7.80 0.68
CA LEU A 87 -19.48 6.83 -0.18
C LEU A 87 -20.77 7.39 -0.77
N GLY A 88 -21.29 8.49 -0.24
CA GLY A 88 -22.44 9.20 -0.77
C GLY A 88 -23.77 8.51 -0.49
N GLY A 89 -24.05 8.13 0.76
CA GLY A 89 -25.31 7.47 1.03
C GLY A 89 -25.79 7.36 2.47
N ASP A 90 -27.00 6.87 2.59
CA ASP A 90 -27.68 6.54 3.83
C ASP A 90 -27.33 5.09 4.22
N TRP A 91 -26.69 4.91 5.37
CA TRP A 91 -26.26 3.61 5.88
C TRP A 91 -27.39 2.60 6.01
N GLU A 92 -28.55 3.00 6.52
CA GLU A 92 -29.70 2.10 6.68
C GLU A 92 -30.21 1.59 5.32
N ARG A 93 -30.15 2.45 4.31
CA ARG A 93 -30.48 2.10 2.93
C ARG A 93 -29.44 1.20 2.31
N GLN A 94 -28.16 1.38 2.71
CA GLN A 94 -27.02 0.59 2.26
C GLN A 94 -27.03 -0.83 2.78
N LYS A 95 -27.38 -1.05 4.04
CA LYS A 95 -27.44 -2.39 4.67
C LYS A 95 -28.20 -3.39 3.80
N ASN A 96 -29.32 -2.96 3.22
CA ASN A 96 -30.18 -3.82 2.41
C ASN A 96 -29.63 -4.11 1.01
N ASN A 97 -28.76 -3.25 0.49
CA ASN A 97 -28.24 -3.35 -0.87
C ASN A 97 -26.87 -4.04 -0.93
N TYR A 98 -26.08 -3.96 0.16
CA TYR A 98 -24.71 -4.45 0.18
C TYR A 98 -24.56 -5.89 0.62
N TRP A 99 -25.53 -6.40 1.40
CA TRP A 99 -25.34 -7.69 2.04
C TRP A 99 -26.37 -8.69 1.57
N ASP A 100 -25.94 -9.68 0.84
CA ASP A 100 -26.74 -10.88 0.67
C ASP A 100 -26.76 -11.60 2.03
N ALA A 101 -27.90 -11.48 2.72
CA ALA A 101 -28.13 -12.16 3.99
C ALA A 101 -28.02 -13.70 3.90
N LYS A 102 -27.92 -14.23 2.69
CA LYS A 102 -27.81 -15.67 2.42
C LYS A 102 -26.38 -16.21 2.47
N ASP A 103 -25.35 -15.34 2.39
CA ASP A 103 -23.97 -15.81 2.47
C ASP A 103 -23.50 -15.89 3.93
N PRO A 104 -23.38 -17.12 4.49
CA PRO A 104 -22.92 -17.31 5.88
C PRO A 104 -21.51 -16.81 6.15
N LYS A 105 -20.71 -16.55 5.09
CA LYS A 105 -19.36 -15.95 5.20
C LYS A 105 -19.44 -14.46 5.51
N ASN A 106 -20.62 -13.85 5.39
CA ASN A 106 -20.83 -12.42 5.54
C ASN A 106 -21.40 -12.01 6.91
N ARG A 107 -21.38 -12.89 7.90
CA ARG A 107 -22.04 -12.68 9.22
C ARG A 107 -21.65 -11.39 9.95
N ASN A 108 -20.55 -10.74 9.59
CA ASN A 108 -20.09 -9.49 10.23
C ASN A 108 -20.03 -8.31 9.27
N LYS A 109 -20.74 -8.38 8.16
CA LYS A 109 -20.60 -7.39 7.11
C LYS A 109 -21.81 -6.48 7.05
N GLU A 110 -22.00 -5.70 8.09
CA GLU A 110 -23.01 -4.66 8.11
C GLU A 110 -22.51 -3.34 7.50
N ARG A 111 -21.32 -3.32 6.89
CA ARG A 111 -20.66 -2.12 6.40
C ARG A 111 -20.29 -2.23 4.92
N PRO A 112 -20.48 -1.20 4.10
CA PRO A 112 -20.09 -1.17 2.70
C PRO A 112 -18.58 -1.01 2.50
N PHE A 113 -17.77 -1.23 3.53
CA PHE A 113 -16.33 -1.11 3.50
C PHE A 113 -15.66 -2.19 4.32
N LYS A 114 -14.44 -2.53 3.95
CA LYS A 114 -13.57 -3.42 4.73
C LYS A 114 -13.01 -2.69 5.95
N THR A 115 -12.32 -3.45 6.79
CA THR A 115 -11.57 -2.91 7.92
C THR A 115 -10.65 -1.78 7.45
N ILE A 116 -10.61 -0.70 8.23
CA ILE A 116 -9.69 0.41 8.00
C ILE A 116 -8.25 -0.12 8.17
N SER A 117 -7.44 0.05 7.14
CA SER A 117 -6.03 -0.35 7.16
C SER A 117 -5.15 0.86 7.49
N ARG A 118 -4.24 0.71 8.46
CA ARG A 118 -3.15 1.68 8.65
C ARG A 118 -2.06 1.38 7.65
N VAL A 119 -1.71 2.36 6.83
CA VAL A 119 -0.68 2.23 5.79
C VAL A 119 0.51 3.11 6.16
N MET A 120 1.69 2.56 5.98
CA MET A 120 2.97 3.27 6.07
C MET A 120 3.63 3.18 4.71
N THR A 121 4.03 4.31 4.15
CA THR A 121 4.52 4.37 2.78
C THR A 121 5.86 5.08 2.73
N TRP A 122 6.84 4.44 2.09
CA TRP A 122 8.16 5.00 1.86
C TRP A 122 8.48 5.06 0.37
N PRO A 123 9.19 6.09 -0.08
CA PRO A 123 9.98 5.99 -1.28
C PRO A 123 11.15 5.05 -1.00
N ILE A 124 11.38 4.10 -1.88
CA ILE A 124 12.46 3.12 -1.78
C ILE A 124 13.30 3.11 -3.05
N TYR A 125 14.57 2.76 -2.92
CA TYR A 125 15.41 2.41 -4.06
C TYR A 125 15.43 0.89 -4.21
N SER A 126 14.94 0.39 -5.33
CA SER A 126 15.01 -1.03 -5.70
C SER A 126 16.37 -1.32 -6.33
N PHE A 127 17.17 -2.18 -5.68
CA PHE A 127 18.47 -2.59 -6.25
C PHE A 127 18.31 -3.53 -7.44
N ASP A 128 17.20 -4.26 -7.49
CA ASP A 128 16.94 -5.21 -8.57
C ASP A 128 16.55 -4.49 -9.87
N GLU A 129 15.81 -3.39 -9.74
CA GLU A 129 15.31 -2.60 -10.88
C GLU A 129 16.07 -1.28 -11.07
N GLN A 130 16.96 -0.92 -10.13
CA GLN A 130 17.79 0.30 -10.14
C GLN A 130 16.98 1.59 -10.29
N CYS A 131 15.83 1.68 -9.63
CA CYS A 131 14.94 2.83 -9.70
C CYS A 131 14.24 3.10 -8.36
N ILE A 132 13.68 4.32 -8.25
CA ILE A 132 12.83 4.69 -7.12
C ILE A 132 11.44 4.07 -7.31
N LYS A 133 10.97 3.43 -6.26
CA LYS A 133 9.63 2.85 -6.14
C LYS A 133 8.95 3.32 -4.87
N ILE A 134 7.67 3.00 -4.74
CA ILE A 134 6.86 3.23 -3.56
C ILE A 134 6.61 1.91 -2.85
N PHE A 135 6.95 1.83 -1.59
CA PHE A 135 6.64 0.69 -0.74
C PHE A 135 5.50 1.06 0.21
N ALA A 136 4.27 0.75 -0.18
CA ALA A 136 3.09 0.95 0.63
C ALA A 136 2.82 -0.30 1.46
N LEU A 137 2.91 -0.17 2.78
CA LEU A 137 2.90 -1.27 3.72
C LEU A 137 1.58 -1.35 4.48
N ASP A 138 0.63 -2.05 3.90
CA ASP A 138 -0.65 -2.44 4.51
C ASP A 138 -0.59 -3.80 5.21
N LEU A 139 0.36 -4.67 4.82
CA LEU A 139 0.56 -6.00 5.38
C LEU A 139 1.08 -5.93 6.82
N ALA A 140 0.22 -6.27 7.77
CA ALA A 140 0.51 -6.19 9.20
C ALA A 140 1.75 -7.00 9.62
N SER A 141 2.02 -8.13 8.97
CA SER A 141 3.17 -8.99 9.27
C SER A 141 4.51 -8.36 8.93
N ILE A 142 4.61 -7.68 7.78
CA ILE A 142 5.84 -6.98 7.37
C ILE A 142 6.00 -5.70 8.21
N ARG A 143 4.90 -4.95 8.39
CA ARG A 143 4.90 -3.74 9.22
C ARG A 143 5.37 -4.04 10.64
N LYS A 144 4.89 -5.14 11.25
CA LYS A 144 5.34 -5.55 12.57
C LYS A 144 6.85 -5.80 12.60
N GLN A 145 7.40 -6.55 11.63
CA GLN A 145 8.84 -6.84 11.57
C GLN A 145 9.65 -5.54 11.46
N LEU A 146 9.23 -4.59 10.61
CA LEU A 146 9.94 -3.31 10.45
C LEU A 146 9.92 -2.48 11.75
N LEU A 147 8.78 -2.44 12.44
CA LEU A 147 8.66 -1.75 13.72
C LEU A 147 9.41 -2.46 14.86
N ASP A 148 9.46 -3.79 14.85
CA ASP A 148 10.25 -4.56 15.80
C ASP A 148 11.76 -4.20 15.62
N PHE A 149 12.26 -4.14 14.38
CA PHE A 149 13.63 -3.67 14.13
C PHE A 149 13.85 -2.23 14.58
N ALA A 150 12.94 -1.31 14.29
CA ALA A 150 13.06 0.09 14.72
C ALA A 150 13.13 0.26 16.25
N ALA A 151 12.65 -0.73 17.01
CA ALA A 151 12.72 -0.74 18.46
C ALA A 151 13.96 -1.43 19.02
N GLU A 152 14.78 -2.08 18.20
CA GLU A 152 16.01 -2.75 18.61
C GLU A 152 17.21 -1.79 18.58
N GLU A 153 18.12 -1.92 19.56
CA GLU A 153 19.36 -1.15 19.59
C GLU A 153 20.21 -1.44 18.34
N GLY A 154 20.68 -0.38 17.69
CA GLY A 154 21.48 -0.46 16.47
C GLY A 154 20.68 -0.33 15.18
N TYR A 155 19.34 -0.25 15.26
CA TYR A 155 18.45 -0.05 14.10
C TYR A 155 17.68 1.28 14.18
N GLU A 156 18.20 2.26 14.92
CA GLU A 156 17.53 3.56 15.14
C GLU A 156 17.24 4.31 13.85
N GLN A 157 18.02 4.05 12.80
CA GLN A 157 17.83 4.61 11.46
C GLN A 157 17.60 3.49 10.45
N LEU A 158 16.35 3.24 10.11
CA LEU A 158 15.96 2.20 9.17
C LEU A 158 16.47 2.45 7.74
N SER A 159 16.67 3.73 7.38
CA SER A 159 17.25 4.16 6.09
C SER A 159 18.75 3.81 5.94
N ASP A 160 19.42 3.44 7.02
CA ASP A 160 20.82 3.01 6.99
C ASP A 160 21.01 1.54 6.56
N TRP A 161 19.91 0.85 6.31
CA TRP A 161 19.90 -0.57 6.00
C TRP A 161 19.36 -0.86 4.60
N ASN A 162 19.96 -1.85 3.95
CA ASN A 162 19.37 -2.54 2.81
C ASN A 162 18.44 -3.63 3.35
N TRP A 163 17.24 -3.69 2.84
CA TRP A 163 16.22 -4.63 3.27
C TRP A 163 16.00 -5.69 2.20
N LYS A 164 16.16 -6.96 2.57
CA LYS A 164 15.77 -8.08 1.72
C LYS A 164 14.39 -8.55 2.16
N LEU A 165 13.38 -8.34 1.31
CA LEU A 165 12.04 -8.89 1.49
C LEU A 165 11.94 -10.21 0.74
N THR A 166 11.60 -11.27 1.45
CA THR A 166 11.36 -12.61 0.88
C THR A 166 9.91 -12.99 1.07
N GLN A 167 9.26 -13.46 0.00
CA GLN A 167 7.97 -14.10 0.02
C GLN A 167 8.17 -15.60 -0.11
N LYS A 168 7.52 -16.38 0.76
CA LYS A 168 7.51 -17.84 0.69
C LYS A 168 6.08 -18.35 0.68
N LYS A 169 5.77 -19.23 -0.27
CA LYS A 169 4.50 -19.91 -0.40
C LYS A 169 4.65 -21.36 0.02
N GLU A 170 3.84 -21.80 0.96
CA GLU A 170 3.86 -23.14 1.50
C GLU A 170 2.45 -23.73 1.51
N MET A 171 2.33 -24.98 1.11
CA MET A 171 1.08 -25.73 1.28
C MET A 171 0.98 -26.24 2.71
N ARG A 172 -0.12 -25.97 3.39
CA ARG A 172 -0.47 -26.54 4.68
C ARG A 172 -1.80 -27.27 4.55
N GLY A 173 -1.74 -28.58 4.28
CA GLY A 173 -2.89 -29.34 3.84
C GLY A 173 -3.32 -28.88 2.44
N GLU A 174 -4.60 -28.54 2.28
CA GLU A 174 -5.17 -28.08 0.98
C GLU A 174 -5.07 -26.57 0.79
N LYS A 175 -4.50 -25.81 1.76
CA LYS A 175 -4.44 -24.34 1.70
C LYS A 175 -3.02 -23.86 1.44
N GLU A 176 -2.88 -22.93 0.49
CA GLU A 176 -1.65 -22.18 0.29
C GLU A 176 -1.55 -21.07 1.35
N PHE A 177 -0.39 -21.01 2.02
CA PHE A 177 -0.03 -19.95 2.96
C PHE A 177 1.15 -19.16 2.39
N THR A 178 1.01 -17.84 2.41
CA THR A 178 2.09 -16.94 2.05
C THR A 178 2.67 -16.31 3.30
N SER A 179 3.97 -16.42 3.47
CA SER A 179 4.72 -15.75 4.54
C SER A 179 5.71 -14.76 3.94
N TYR A 180 6.02 -13.73 4.73
CA TYR A 180 7.00 -12.69 4.38
C TYR A 180 8.04 -12.56 5.47
N THR A 181 9.30 -12.45 5.05
CA THR A 181 10.43 -12.22 5.95
C THR A 181 11.21 -11.01 5.47
N LEU A 182 11.50 -10.10 6.39
CA LEU A 182 12.31 -8.92 6.15
C LEU A 182 13.67 -9.09 6.85
N ILE A 183 14.75 -8.98 6.11
CA ILE A 183 16.12 -9.18 6.61
C ILE A 183 16.92 -7.90 6.36
N PRO A 184 17.42 -7.22 7.42
CA PRO A 184 18.28 -6.08 7.28
C PRO A 184 19.73 -6.51 6.93
N LYS A 185 20.40 -5.69 6.13
CA LYS A 185 21.84 -5.78 5.87
C LYS A 185 22.44 -4.39 5.92
N PRO A 186 23.59 -4.18 6.56
CA PRO A 186 24.23 -2.86 6.61
C PRO A 186 24.42 -2.29 5.21
N GLN A 187 24.08 -1.03 5.04
CA GLN A 187 24.24 -0.33 3.78
C GLN A 187 25.70 0.16 3.64
N SER A 188 26.34 -0.16 2.52
CA SER A 188 27.66 0.37 2.24
C SER A 188 27.62 1.87 1.91
N PRO A 189 28.72 2.64 2.13
CA PRO A 189 28.76 4.05 1.74
C PRO A 189 28.45 4.30 0.26
N LYS A 190 28.85 3.35 -0.61
CA LYS A 190 28.52 3.40 -2.04
C LYS A 190 27.02 3.30 -2.28
N HIS A 191 26.35 2.36 -1.62
CA HIS A 191 24.89 2.19 -1.75
C HIS A 191 24.14 3.41 -1.19
N LYS A 192 24.58 3.97 -0.05
CA LYS A 192 23.98 5.21 0.49
C LYS A 192 24.05 6.37 -0.52
N ALA A 193 25.20 6.55 -1.16
CA ALA A 193 25.38 7.58 -2.17
C ALA A 193 24.52 7.34 -3.42
N GLU A 194 24.39 6.08 -3.84
CA GLU A 194 23.56 5.68 -4.97
C GLU A 194 22.08 5.93 -4.69
N VAL A 195 21.56 5.48 -3.53
CA VAL A 195 20.18 5.69 -3.10
C VAL A 195 19.86 7.18 -3.02
N LYS A 196 20.73 7.96 -2.35
CA LYS A 196 20.55 9.40 -2.23
C LYS A 196 20.49 10.09 -3.59
N LYS A 197 21.44 9.80 -4.48
CA LYS A 197 21.50 10.39 -5.81
C LYS A 197 20.23 10.06 -6.63
N ALA A 198 19.78 8.81 -6.60
CA ALA A 198 18.59 8.37 -7.33
C ALA A 198 17.32 9.05 -6.78
N TYR A 199 17.24 9.21 -5.46
CA TYR A 199 16.09 9.86 -4.84
C TYR A 199 16.07 11.38 -5.09
N ASP A 200 17.20 12.07 -4.93
CA ASP A 200 17.33 13.50 -5.23
C ASP A 200 16.91 13.78 -6.68
N GLN A 201 17.41 12.97 -7.64
CA GLN A 201 17.02 13.09 -9.05
C GLN A 201 15.51 12.87 -9.25
N ARG A 202 14.93 11.90 -8.55
CA ARG A 202 13.50 11.61 -8.67
C ARG A 202 12.63 12.74 -8.15
N ILE A 203 13.07 13.43 -7.09
CA ILE A 203 12.40 14.66 -6.58
C ILE A 203 12.51 15.78 -7.61
N GLU A 204 13.69 15.99 -8.21
CA GLU A 204 13.88 16.98 -9.27
C GLU A 204 13.00 16.71 -10.51
N ASP A 205 12.74 15.43 -10.79
CA ASP A 205 11.86 14.98 -11.87
C ASP A 205 10.35 15.10 -11.52
N GLY A 206 10.00 15.67 -10.37
CA GLY A 206 8.62 15.93 -9.98
C GLY A 206 7.95 14.76 -9.26
N PHE A 207 8.64 14.09 -8.34
CA PHE A 207 8.06 13.05 -7.51
C PHE A 207 7.58 13.62 -6.17
N TYR A 208 6.28 13.48 -5.90
CA TYR A 208 5.60 13.98 -4.70
C TYR A 208 4.83 12.85 -4.03
N LEU A 209 5.43 12.22 -3.02
CA LEU A 209 4.80 11.09 -2.31
C LEU A 209 3.48 11.51 -1.63
N GLU A 210 3.40 12.76 -1.19
CA GLU A 210 2.26 13.36 -0.50
C GLU A 210 0.99 13.38 -1.36
N ASN A 211 1.11 13.32 -2.68
CA ASN A 211 -0.04 13.21 -3.57
C ASN A 211 -0.90 11.98 -3.27
N LEU A 212 -0.30 10.93 -2.69
CA LEU A 212 -1.06 9.77 -2.23
C LEU A 212 -2.11 10.10 -1.17
N LEU A 213 -1.92 11.17 -0.38
CA LEU A 213 -2.88 11.56 0.67
C LEU A 213 -4.18 12.13 0.11
N VAL A 214 -4.12 12.66 -1.09
CA VAL A 214 -5.28 13.22 -1.79
C VAL A 214 -5.78 12.31 -2.92
N GLY A 215 -5.25 11.08 -3.00
CA GLY A 215 -5.59 10.13 -4.05
C GLY A 215 -4.99 10.49 -5.42
N GLY A 216 -4.02 11.40 -5.42
CA GLY A 216 -3.32 11.84 -6.63
C GLY A 216 -2.17 10.93 -7.05
N ASN A 217 -1.64 11.20 -8.24
CA ASN A 217 -0.48 10.49 -8.78
C ASN A 217 0.81 11.11 -8.24
N PRO A 218 1.71 10.33 -7.61
CA PRO A 218 3.01 10.82 -7.14
C PRO A 218 3.94 11.39 -8.23
N LEU A 219 3.61 11.19 -9.50
CA LEU A 219 4.38 11.68 -10.66
C LEU A 219 3.79 12.95 -11.28
N GLU A 220 2.76 13.52 -10.71
CA GLU A 220 2.10 14.71 -11.21
C GLU A 220 2.29 15.85 -10.21
N GLU A 221 2.48 17.08 -10.72
CA GLU A 221 2.43 18.26 -9.84
C GLU A 221 1.06 18.37 -9.19
N MET A 222 1.03 18.75 -7.92
CA MET A 222 -0.24 19.05 -7.27
C MET A 222 -0.89 20.21 -8.01
N ALA A 223 -2.11 20.01 -8.47
CA ALA A 223 -2.91 21.12 -9.00
C ALA A 223 -3.23 22.08 -7.83
N ASP A 224 -2.83 23.35 -7.99
CA ASP A 224 -3.11 24.42 -7.04
C ASP A 224 -4.61 24.64 -6.78
#